data_0721cf2140c3dfa75bbfe7c36f448fbb
#
_entry.id   0721cf2140c3dfa75bbfe7c36f448fbb
#
_cell.length_a   1.000
_cell.length_b   1.000
_cell.length_c   1.000
_cell.angle_alpha   90.00
_cell.angle_beta   90.00
_cell.angle_gamma   90.00
#
_symmetry.space_group_name_H-M   'P 1'
#
loop_
_entity.id
_entity.type
_entity.pdbx_description
1 polymer ?
#
loop_
_entity_poly.entity_id
_entity_poly.type
_entity_poly.pdbx_seq_one_letter_code
_entity_poly.pdbx_strand_id
1 'polypeptide(L)'
;TCALPIFCPLSSAEKVRKALFDAGCGSIGNYDDCSFNSEGLGTFKANQEANPYVGERDELHCENEIKIEVVFESYLKVKVIEALKDAHPYEEVAFDILVLENENQYVGSGMVGELTKEIESISFLKDLKNKLNSECIRHTKILKQKVSKIALCGGSGSFLLRNAIREKADVFITG
;
A
#
# COMPACT_ATOMS: atom_id res chain seq x y z
N THR A 1 -2.40 2.44 1.85
CA THR A 1 -3.25 1.62 0.94
C THR A 1 -4.43 2.45 0.46
N CYS A 2 -4.82 2.28 -0.80
CA CYS A 2 -5.98 2.94 -1.40
C CYS A 2 -6.96 1.90 -1.95
N ALA A 3 -8.25 2.25 -1.98
CA ALA A 3 -9.25 1.52 -2.75
C ALA A 3 -9.60 2.30 -4.03
N LEU A 4 -9.91 1.55 -5.08
CA LEU A 4 -10.24 2.08 -6.41
C LEU A 4 -11.53 1.42 -6.90
N PRO A 5 -12.69 2.01 -6.68
CA PRO A 5 -13.93 1.67 -7.38
C PRO A 5 -13.90 2.24 -8.81
N ILE A 6 -14.24 1.41 -9.77
CA ILE A 6 -14.26 1.70 -11.20
C ILE A 6 -15.57 1.17 -11.77
N PHE A 7 -16.14 1.87 -12.73
CA PHE A 7 -17.37 1.48 -13.42
C PHE A 7 -17.06 1.26 -14.90
N CYS A 8 -17.32 0.07 -15.43
CA CYS A 8 -17.06 -0.23 -16.83
C CYS A 8 -18.12 -1.15 -17.41
N PRO A 9 -18.32 -1.14 -18.75
CA PRO A 9 -19.19 -2.09 -19.42
C PRO A 9 -18.78 -3.53 -19.11
N LEU A 10 -19.76 -4.41 -18.93
CA LEU A 10 -19.53 -5.85 -18.65
C LEU A 10 -18.57 -6.49 -19.64
N SER A 11 -18.66 -6.12 -20.91
CA SER A 11 -17.80 -6.65 -22.00
C SER A 11 -16.32 -6.32 -21.83
N SER A 12 -15.99 -5.26 -21.09
CA SER A 12 -14.61 -4.79 -20.88
C SER A 12 -14.03 -5.14 -19.49
N ALA A 13 -14.87 -5.68 -18.62
CA ALA A 13 -14.52 -5.93 -17.20
C ALA A 13 -13.25 -6.77 -17.02
N GLU A 14 -13.11 -7.83 -17.79
CA GLU A 14 -11.95 -8.73 -17.70
C GLU A 14 -10.65 -8.05 -18.12
N LYS A 15 -10.69 -7.30 -19.23
CA LYS A 15 -9.54 -6.54 -19.73
C LYS A 15 -9.09 -5.49 -18.71
N VAL A 16 -10.04 -4.72 -18.17
CA VAL A 16 -9.76 -3.67 -17.18
C VAL A 16 -9.20 -4.29 -15.91
N ARG A 17 -9.83 -5.32 -15.36
CA ARG A 17 -9.38 -6.01 -14.16
C ARG A 17 -7.97 -6.57 -14.30
N LYS A 18 -7.68 -7.24 -15.44
CA LYS A 18 -6.35 -7.77 -15.72
C LYS A 18 -5.29 -6.65 -15.75
N ALA A 19 -5.57 -5.54 -16.41
CA ALA A 19 -4.64 -4.41 -16.48
C ALA A 19 -4.34 -3.82 -15.10
N LEU A 20 -5.32 -3.77 -14.21
CA LEU A 20 -5.14 -3.32 -12.83
C LEU A 20 -4.28 -4.29 -12.02
N PHE A 21 -4.47 -5.59 -12.16
CA PHE A 21 -3.65 -6.60 -11.50
C PHE A 21 -2.19 -6.56 -12.01
N ASP A 22 -1.98 -6.44 -13.31
CA ASP A 22 -0.66 -6.28 -13.92
C ASP A 22 0.03 -4.97 -13.46
N ALA A 23 -0.75 -3.95 -13.09
CA ALA A 23 -0.26 -2.72 -12.50
C ALA A 23 0.10 -2.84 -11.02
N GLY A 24 -0.33 -3.91 -10.33
CA GLY A 24 -0.04 -4.21 -8.93
C GLY A 24 -1.21 -3.99 -7.98
N CYS A 25 -2.44 -3.93 -8.49
CA CYS A 25 -3.64 -3.94 -7.65
C CYS A 25 -3.96 -5.36 -7.17
N GLY A 26 -4.77 -5.45 -6.11
CA GLY A 26 -5.41 -6.68 -5.68
C GLY A 26 -4.56 -7.61 -4.80
N SER A 27 -3.40 -7.16 -4.29
CA SER A 27 -2.63 -7.96 -3.33
C SER A 27 -3.10 -7.69 -1.90
N ILE A 28 -3.55 -8.72 -1.20
CA ILE A 28 -4.00 -8.68 0.20
C ILE A 28 -3.34 -9.84 0.97
N GLY A 29 -2.31 -9.54 1.74
CA GLY A 29 -1.54 -10.56 2.46
C GLY A 29 -0.89 -11.56 1.49
N ASN A 30 -1.31 -12.82 1.55
CA ASN A 30 -0.81 -13.89 0.68
C ASN A 30 -1.74 -14.19 -0.51
N TYR A 31 -2.67 -13.28 -0.82
CA TYR A 31 -3.61 -13.43 -1.93
C TYR A 31 -3.37 -12.34 -2.96
N ASP A 32 -3.29 -12.72 -4.21
CA ASP A 32 -3.17 -11.83 -5.36
C ASP A 32 -4.48 -11.80 -6.16
N ASP A 33 -4.59 -10.85 -7.08
CA ASP A 33 -5.73 -10.68 -7.98
C ASP A 33 -7.09 -10.55 -7.27
N CYS A 34 -7.07 -10.00 -6.05
CA CYS A 34 -8.28 -9.75 -5.27
C CYS A 34 -9.06 -8.57 -5.84
N SER A 35 -10.32 -8.80 -6.17
CA SER A 35 -11.29 -7.74 -6.50
C SER A 35 -12.66 -8.10 -5.97
N PHE A 36 -13.47 -7.09 -5.70
CA PHE A 36 -14.90 -7.27 -5.49
C PHE A 36 -15.66 -6.63 -6.65
N ASN A 37 -16.65 -7.33 -7.16
CA ASN A 37 -17.37 -6.90 -8.34
C ASN A 37 -18.89 -6.91 -8.06
N SER A 38 -19.60 -5.84 -8.49
CA SER A 38 -21.05 -5.75 -8.40
C SER A 38 -21.62 -5.16 -9.68
N GLU A 39 -22.64 -5.81 -10.22
CA GLU A 39 -23.35 -5.33 -11.40
C GLU A 39 -24.28 -4.18 -11.04
N GLY A 40 -24.46 -3.26 -11.97
CA GLY A 40 -25.31 -2.10 -11.82
C GLY A 40 -25.70 -1.48 -13.16
N LEU A 41 -26.46 -0.39 -13.09
CA LEU A 41 -26.87 0.38 -14.24
C LEU A 41 -26.24 1.77 -14.16
N GLY A 42 -25.30 2.06 -15.06
CA GLY A 42 -24.74 3.38 -15.25
C GLY A 42 -25.63 4.26 -16.12
N THR A 43 -25.66 5.55 -15.86
CA THR A 43 -26.38 6.52 -16.70
C THR A 43 -25.49 7.70 -17.01
N PHE A 44 -25.53 8.15 -18.27
CA PHE A 44 -24.83 9.37 -18.68
C PHE A 44 -25.54 10.04 -19.86
N LYS A 45 -25.22 11.30 -20.10
CA LYS A 45 -25.64 12.05 -21.26
C LYS A 45 -24.39 12.72 -21.85
N ALA A 46 -23.98 12.27 -23.05
CA ALA A 46 -22.90 12.88 -23.80
C ALA A 46 -23.31 14.25 -24.38
N ASN A 47 -22.46 15.25 -24.24
CA ASN A 47 -22.63 16.54 -24.88
C ASN A 47 -22.10 16.55 -26.33
N GLN A 48 -22.18 17.69 -27.03
CA GLN A 48 -21.74 17.81 -28.42
C GLN A 48 -20.22 17.65 -28.64
N GLU A 49 -19.42 17.85 -27.60
CA GLU A 49 -17.95 17.75 -27.67
C GLU A 49 -17.44 16.34 -27.36
N ALA A 50 -18.26 15.49 -26.73
CA ALA A 50 -17.91 14.14 -26.38
C ALA A 50 -17.93 13.19 -27.58
N ASN A 51 -17.12 12.12 -27.48
CA ASN A 51 -17.12 11.01 -28.41
C ASN A 51 -17.45 9.71 -27.68
N PRO A 52 -18.74 9.48 -27.35
CA PRO A 52 -19.14 8.38 -26.49
C PRO A 52 -18.83 7.01 -27.14
N TYR A 53 -18.32 6.07 -26.36
CA TYR A 53 -18.12 4.69 -26.78
C TYR A 53 -19.44 3.96 -27.06
N VAL A 54 -20.48 4.28 -26.28
CA VAL A 54 -21.86 3.78 -26.42
C VAL A 54 -22.84 4.92 -26.24
N GLY A 55 -24.06 4.79 -26.79
CA GLY A 55 -25.09 5.82 -26.73
C GLY A 55 -24.91 6.94 -27.76
N GLU A 56 -25.85 7.88 -27.78
CA GLU A 56 -25.88 9.02 -28.70
C GLU A 56 -25.72 10.35 -27.93
N ARG A 57 -25.24 11.38 -28.63
CA ARG A 57 -25.09 12.72 -28.07
C ARG A 57 -26.44 13.32 -27.75
N ASP A 58 -26.50 14.09 -26.67
CA ASP A 58 -27.69 14.77 -26.16
C ASP A 58 -28.87 13.86 -25.73
N GLU A 59 -28.66 12.55 -25.75
CA GLU A 59 -29.61 11.57 -25.23
C GLU A 59 -29.15 10.96 -23.92
N LEU A 60 -30.10 10.68 -23.01
CA LEU A 60 -29.80 9.94 -21.78
C LEU A 60 -29.63 8.47 -22.12
N HIS A 61 -28.41 7.97 -21.93
CA HIS A 61 -28.07 6.55 -22.11
C HIS A 61 -28.02 5.82 -20.77
N CYS A 62 -28.50 4.58 -20.80
CA CYS A 62 -28.39 3.64 -19.67
C CYS A 62 -27.54 2.44 -20.12
N GLU A 63 -26.45 2.16 -19.42
CA GLU A 63 -25.53 1.06 -19.74
C GLU A 63 -25.46 0.05 -18.59
N ASN A 64 -25.45 -1.23 -18.94
CA ASN A 64 -25.15 -2.28 -17.96
C ASN A 64 -23.66 -2.28 -17.64
N GLU A 65 -23.32 -1.91 -16.43
CA GLU A 65 -21.96 -1.77 -15.97
C GLU A 65 -21.65 -2.69 -14.79
N ILE A 66 -20.38 -2.98 -14.63
CA ILE A 66 -19.87 -3.61 -13.44
C ILE A 66 -19.00 -2.62 -12.68
N LYS A 67 -19.26 -2.49 -11.39
CA LYS A 67 -18.37 -1.81 -10.46
C LYS A 67 -17.30 -2.81 -10.05
N ILE A 68 -16.04 -2.52 -10.36
CA ILE A 68 -14.86 -3.26 -9.93
C ILE A 68 -14.22 -2.49 -8.79
N GLU A 69 -14.02 -3.13 -7.65
CA GLU A 69 -13.31 -2.55 -6.52
C GLU A 69 -12.02 -3.34 -6.27
N VAL A 70 -10.89 -2.66 -6.32
CA VAL A 70 -9.56 -3.22 -6.02
C VAL A 70 -8.85 -2.37 -4.98
N VAL A 71 -7.89 -2.95 -4.29
CA VAL A 71 -6.97 -2.22 -3.40
C VAL A 71 -5.59 -2.16 -4.01
N PHE A 72 -4.83 -1.11 -3.70
CA PHE A 72 -3.45 -0.96 -4.14
C PHE A 72 -2.63 -0.11 -3.17
N GLU A 73 -1.32 -0.25 -3.21
CA GLU A 73 -0.41 0.57 -2.42
C GLU A 73 -0.30 1.99 -3.00
N SER A 74 -0.40 2.99 -2.15
CA SER A 74 -0.50 4.41 -2.56
C SER A 74 0.64 4.89 -3.46
N TYR A 75 1.84 4.29 -3.38
CA TYR A 75 2.96 4.61 -4.27
C TYR A 75 2.76 4.14 -5.72
N LEU A 76 1.84 3.20 -5.97
CA LEU A 76 1.50 2.71 -7.32
C LEU A 76 0.47 3.58 -8.04
N LYS A 77 -0.05 4.63 -7.40
CA LYS A 77 -1.17 5.45 -7.88
C LYS A 77 -1.04 5.85 -9.36
N VAL A 78 0.10 6.39 -9.76
CA VAL A 78 0.31 6.87 -11.14
C VAL A 78 0.21 5.71 -12.12
N LYS A 79 0.94 4.61 -11.88
CA LYS A 79 0.95 3.40 -12.72
C LYS A 79 -0.44 2.79 -12.85
N VAL A 80 -1.19 2.73 -11.76
CA VAL A 80 -2.55 2.16 -11.72
C VAL A 80 -3.53 3.00 -12.53
N ILE A 81 -3.48 4.34 -12.42
CA ILE A 81 -4.36 5.23 -13.18
C ILE A 81 -4.05 5.16 -14.68
N GLU A 82 -2.77 5.11 -15.06
CA GLU A 82 -2.35 4.94 -16.46
C GLU A 82 -2.88 3.61 -17.02
N ALA A 83 -2.65 2.50 -16.32
CA ALA A 83 -3.15 1.19 -16.74
C ALA A 83 -4.69 1.13 -16.85
N LEU A 84 -5.39 1.79 -15.93
CA LEU A 84 -6.84 1.92 -15.99
C LEU A 84 -7.29 2.64 -17.27
N LYS A 85 -6.73 3.82 -17.53
CA LYS A 85 -7.11 4.64 -18.70
C LYS A 85 -6.80 3.97 -20.03
N ASP A 86 -5.67 3.26 -20.11
CA ASP A 86 -5.26 2.53 -21.33
C ASP A 86 -6.15 1.30 -21.61
N ALA A 87 -6.67 0.67 -20.55
CA ALA A 87 -7.50 -0.52 -20.69
C ALA A 87 -8.99 -0.24 -20.86
N HIS A 88 -9.45 0.90 -20.33
CA HIS A 88 -10.87 1.25 -20.30
C HIS A 88 -11.37 1.70 -21.66
N PRO A 89 -12.60 1.31 -22.08
CA PRO A 89 -13.12 1.69 -23.40
C PRO A 89 -13.63 3.13 -23.48
N TYR A 90 -13.98 3.77 -22.33
CA TYR A 90 -14.49 5.13 -22.31
C TYR A 90 -13.37 6.15 -22.41
N GLU A 91 -13.60 7.26 -23.10
CA GLU A 91 -12.69 8.40 -23.16
C GLU A 91 -12.53 9.10 -21.80
N GLU A 92 -13.61 9.16 -21.03
CA GLU A 92 -13.61 9.62 -19.63
C GLU A 92 -14.03 8.49 -18.71
N VAL A 93 -13.11 8.05 -17.89
CA VAL A 93 -13.32 6.90 -16.98
C VAL A 93 -13.88 7.37 -15.65
N ALA A 94 -15.01 6.80 -15.25
CA ALA A 94 -15.57 7.03 -13.92
C ALA A 94 -14.86 6.15 -12.89
N PHE A 95 -14.09 6.77 -11.99
CA PHE A 95 -13.42 6.10 -10.88
C PHE A 95 -13.17 7.07 -9.73
N ASP A 96 -13.03 6.52 -8.53
CA ASP A 96 -12.61 7.26 -7.35
C ASP A 96 -11.34 6.64 -6.74
N ILE A 97 -10.59 7.43 -5.97
CA ILE A 97 -9.49 6.92 -5.16
C ILE A 97 -9.77 7.25 -3.71
N LEU A 98 -10.01 6.21 -2.92
CA LEU A 98 -10.29 6.30 -1.50
C LEU A 98 -9.04 5.92 -0.71
N VAL A 99 -8.54 6.84 0.12
CA VAL A 99 -7.46 6.52 1.05
C VAL A 99 -8.06 5.72 2.20
N LEU A 100 -7.52 4.52 2.42
CA LEU A 100 -7.98 3.65 3.50
C LEU A 100 -7.18 3.91 4.78
N GLU A 101 -7.85 3.88 5.91
CA GLU A 101 -7.21 3.94 7.24
C GLU A 101 -6.57 2.61 7.65
N ASN A 102 -6.70 1.57 6.83
CA ASN A 102 -6.06 0.27 7.07
C ASN A 102 -4.54 0.45 7.12
N GLU A 103 -3.96 0.14 8.25
CA GLU A 103 -2.51 0.16 8.42
C GLU A 103 -1.86 -0.95 7.58
N ASN A 104 -0.83 -0.58 6.81
CA ASN A 104 0.01 -1.57 6.16
C ASN A 104 0.96 -2.17 7.21
N GLN A 105 0.77 -3.44 7.54
CA GLN A 105 1.58 -4.12 8.55
C GLN A 105 3.05 -4.33 8.15
N TYR A 106 3.38 -4.19 6.87
CA TYR A 106 4.72 -4.40 6.32
C TYR A 106 5.50 -3.11 6.09
N VAL A 107 4.85 -1.96 6.26
CA VAL A 107 5.47 -0.63 6.05
C VAL A 107 5.24 0.22 7.30
N GLY A 108 6.31 0.61 7.94
CA GLY A 108 6.27 1.45 9.14
C GLY A 108 7.50 2.33 9.24
N SER A 109 7.47 3.27 10.17
CA SER A 109 8.61 4.15 10.47
C SER A 109 9.73 3.45 11.22
N GLY A 110 9.49 2.24 11.71
CA GLY A 110 10.46 1.41 12.42
C GLY A 110 10.25 -0.06 12.14
N MET A 111 11.17 -0.87 12.62
CA MET A 111 11.16 -2.32 12.43
C MET A 111 11.51 -3.01 13.75
N VAL A 112 10.95 -4.19 13.96
CA VAL A 112 11.33 -5.10 15.03
C VAL A 112 11.85 -6.39 14.41
N GLY A 113 12.97 -6.89 14.92
CA GLY A 113 13.58 -8.13 14.47
C GLY A 113 14.15 -8.93 15.62
N GLU A 114 14.37 -10.21 15.41
CA GLU A 114 14.99 -11.12 16.36
C GLU A 114 16.32 -11.65 15.81
N LEU A 115 17.33 -11.67 16.65
CA LEU A 115 18.62 -12.28 16.31
C LEU A 115 18.48 -13.81 16.31
N THR A 116 19.15 -14.48 15.41
CA THR A 116 19.20 -15.95 15.37
C THR A 116 19.83 -16.56 16.62
N LYS A 117 20.67 -15.80 17.32
CA LYS A 117 21.29 -16.16 18.61
C LYS A 117 21.39 -14.91 19.47
N GLU A 118 21.19 -15.08 20.76
CA GLU A 118 21.44 -14.03 21.74
C GLU A 118 22.92 -13.60 21.73
N ILE A 119 23.16 -12.30 21.81
CA ILE A 119 24.51 -11.72 21.87
C ILE A 119 24.63 -10.92 23.17
N GLU A 120 25.81 -10.94 23.76
CA GLU A 120 26.16 -10.14 24.94
C GLU A 120 26.01 -8.65 24.59
N SER A 121 25.37 -7.85 25.47
CA SER A 121 24.95 -6.47 25.18
C SER A 121 26.12 -5.55 24.78
N ILE A 122 27.29 -5.67 25.43
CA ILE A 122 28.45 -4.84 25.06
C ILE A 122 29.00 -5.26 23.69
N SER A 123 29.03 -6.55 23.42
CA SER A 123 29.44 -7.07 22.10
C SER A 123 28.51 -6.59 21.00
N PHE A 124 27.20 -6.63 21.25
CA PHE A 124 26.21 -6.08 20.34
C PHE A 124 26.46 -4.59 20.03
N LEU A 125 26.71 -3.75 21.05
CA LEU A 125 27.00 -2.32 20.84
C LEU A 125 28.27 -2.10 20.03
N LYS A 126 29.32 -2.91 20.24
CA LYS A 126 30.55 -2.84 19.44
C LYS A 126 30.29 -3.22 17.99
N ASP A 127 29.54 -4.30 17.74
CA ASP A 127 29.18 -4.74 16.39
C ASP A 127 28.33 -3.70 15.67
N LEU A 128 27.36 -3.11 16.39
CA LEU A 128 26.52 -2.05 15.87
C LEU A 128 27.35 -0.82 15.47
N LYS A 129 28.27 -0.40 16.34
CA LYS A 129 29.19 0.70 16.07
C LYS A 129 29.98 0.47 14.78
N ASN A 130 30.51 -0.72 14.60
CA ASN A 130 31.32 -1.09 13.44
C ASN A 130 30.44 -1.13 12.17
N LYS A 131 29.26 -1.74 12.24
CA LYS A 131 28.33 -1.83 11.09
C LYS A 131 27.82 -0.47 10.62
N LEU A 132 27.58 0.46 11.55
CA LEU A 132 27.14 1.82 11.22
C LEU A 132 28.30 2.76 10.91
N ASN A 133 29.54 2.29 10.97
CA ASN A 133 30.76 3.11 10.82
C ASN A 133 30.70 4.40 11.67
N SER A 134 30.20 4.28 12.89
CA SER A 134 29.98 5.41 13.81
C SER A 134 31.17 5.62 14.72
N GLU A 135 31.58 6.87 14.92
CA GLU A 135 32.65 7.18 15.86
C GLU A 135 32.24 7.01 17.33
N CYS A 136 30.94 7.21 17.62
CA CYS A 136 30.42 7.13 18.98
C CYS A 136 28.99 6.55 18.98
N ILE A 137 28.68 5.71 19.97
CA ILE A 137 27.31 5.30 20.31
C ILE A 137 27.01 5.78 21.72
N ARG A 138 25.88 6.47 21.87
CA ARG A 138 25.31 6.80 23.17
C ARG A 138 24.27 5.76 23.53
N HIS A 139 24.28 5.30 24.78
CA HIS A 139 23.31 4.32 25.24
C HIS A 139 22.84 4.63 26.65
N THR A 140 21.66 4.17 27.01
CA THR A 140 21.14 4.19 28.37
C THR A 140 21.83 3.12 29.22
N LYS A 141 21.55 3.09 30.54
CA LYS A 141 22.04 2.02 31.40
C LYS A 141 21.65 0.65 30.81
N ILE A 142 22.62 -0.24 30.72
CA ILE A 142 22.40 -1.61 30.26
C ILE A 142 21.68 -2.38 31.38
N LEU A 143 20.45 -2.82 31.08
CA LEU A 143 19.59 -3.53 32.03
C LEU A 143 19.64 -5.05 31.83
N LYS A 144 19.91 -5.49 30.61
CA LYS A 144 20.01 -6.91 30.25
C LYS A 144 21.44 -7.24 29.81
N GLN A 145 21.93 -8.40 30.20
CA GLN A 145 23.28 -8.85 29.80
C GLN A 145 23.32 -9.34 28.36
N LYS A 146 22.18 -9.80 27.81
CA LYS A 146 22.06 -10.33 26.46
C LYS A 146 20.94 -9.66 25.70
N VAL A 147 21.08 -9.56 24.39
CA VAL A 147 20.14 -8.98 23.43
C VAL A 147 19.73 -10.06 22.44
N SER A 148 18.44 -10.18 22.22
CA SER A 148 17.82 -11.06 21.24
C SER A 148 16.86 -10.29 20.33
N LYS A 149 15.96 -9.49 20.90
CA LYS A 149 14.94 -8.75 20.17
C LYS A 149 15.29 -7.28 20.07
N ILE A 150 15.33 -6.77 18.85
CA ILE A 150 15.81 -5.42 18.52
C ILE A 150 14.69 -4.66 17.83
N ALA A 151 14.40 -3.45 18.30
CA ALA A 151 13.60 -2.47 17.57
C ALA A 151 14.54 -1.38 17.01
N LEU A 152 14.22 -0.88 15.83
CA LEU A 152 15.00 0.19 15.21
C LEU A 152 14.08 1.20 14.48
N CYS A 153 14.55 2.45 14.44
CA CYS A 153 13.93 3.53 13.66
C CYS A 153 15.02 4.44 13.13
N GLY A 154 14.98 4.74 11.85
CA GLY A 154 15.89 5.73 11.24
C GLY A 154 15.57 7.14 11.70
N GLY A 155 16.59 7.97 11.96
CA GLY A 155 16.44 9.32 12.47
C GLY A 155 15.88 9.38 13.89
N SER A 156 15.23 10.49 14.25
CA SER A 156 14.65 10.71 15.58
C SER A 156 13.44 9.82 15.84
N GLY A 157 13.65 8.66 16.42
CA GLY A 157 12.64 7.62 16.63
C GLY A 157 11.93 7.65 17.98
N SER A 158 12.07 8.70 18.81
CA SER A 158 11.51 8.76 20.17
C SER A 158 10.01 8.47 20.25
N PHE A 159 9.23 8.81 19.19
CA PHE A 159 7.80 8.55 19.11
C PHE A 159 7.45 7.05 19.04
N LEU A 160 8.38 6.19 18.62
CA LEU A 160 8.21 4.73 18.58
C LEU A 160 8.66 4.01 19.85
N LEU A 161 9.17 4.72 20.85
CA LEU A 161 9.65 4.09 22.09
C LEU A 161 8.57 3.23 22.76
N ARG A 162 7.33 3.72 22.81
CA ARG A 162 6.20 2.96 23.38
C ARG A 162 5.90 1.68 22.59
N ASN A 163 6.06 1.74 21.26
CA ASN A 163 5.89 0.57 20.40
C ASN A 163 7.01 -0.47 20.65
N ALA A 164 8.26 -0.03 20.74
CA ALA A 164 9.38 -0.92 21.05
C ALA A 164 9.21 -1.61 22.42
N ILE A 165 8.71 -0.88 23.43
CA ILE A 165 8.39 -1.45 24.75
C ILE A 165 7.24 -2.46 24.66
N ARG A 166 6.17 -2.15 23.94
CA ARG A 166 5.03 -3.06 23.73
C ARG A 166 5.47 -4.34 23.05
N GLU A 167 6.37 -4.24 22.08
CA GLU A 167 6.97 -5.37 21.37
C GLU A 167 8.00 -6.13 22.22
N LYS A 168 8.27 -5.69 23.43
CA LYS A 168 9.26 -6.28 24.36
C LYS A 168 10.68 -6.35 23.77
N ALA A 169 11.06 -5.35 22.97
CA ALA A 169 12.40 -5.25 22.45
C ALA A 169 13.42 -5.06 23.57
N ASP A 170 14.56 -5.75 23.49
CA ASP A 170 15.66 -5.63 24.45
C ASP A 170 16.47 -4.36 24.22
N VAL A 171 16.53 -3.91 22.96
CA VAL A 171 17.23 -2.70 22.53
C VAL A 171 16.35 -1.97 21.53
N PHE A 172 16.32 -0.64 21.65
CA PHE A 172 15.74 0.25 20.64
C PHE A 172 16.86 1.16 20.09
N ILE A 173 17.05 1.08 18.77
CA ILE A 173 18.07 1.85 18.04
C ILE A 173 17.39 3.01 17.33
N THR A 174 17.92 4.23 17.51
CA THR A 174 17.43 5.44 16.86
C THR A 174 18.60 6.36 16.56
N GLY A 175 18.46 7.25 15.58
CA GLY A 175 19.46 8.26 15.22
C GLY A 175 19.40 9.52 16.06
#